data_67e9b844609e6b216ebb6c1111fb3db8
#
_entry.id   67e9b844609e6b216ebb6c1111fb3db8
#
_cell.length_a   1.000
_cell.length_b   1.000
_cell.length_c   1.000
_cell.angle_alpha   90.00
_cell.angle_beta   90.00
_cell.angle_gamma   90.00
#
_symmetry.space_group_name_H-M   'P 1'
#
loop_
_entity.id
_entity.type
_entity.pdbx_description
1 polymer ?
#
loop_
_entity_poly.entity_id
_entity_poly.type
_entity_poly.pdbx_seq_one_letter_code
_entity_poly.pdbx_strand_id
1 'polypeptide(L)'
;MNWRKLSGVLCDKKISVKKKGRLYKTVVRPALMYSAETWPITKAEERKMEVTEMRMLRWMSGVTRMDRIRNEYIRGSVKVGPIGKKIQESRMRWFGHLERRDEDYIGKQIEKLEIRGRRKRGRPKKRWKDKVNEDLREKGWRRGEALDRGLWRRRIKDGNADPI
;
A
#
# COMPACT_ATOMS: atom_id res chain seq x y z
N MET A 1 1.55 -16.89 2.01
CA MET A 1 3.00 -17.05 2.29
C MET A 1 3.22 -17.11 3.81
N ASN A 2 3.97 -18.09 4.30
CA ASN A 2 4.18 -18.21 5.75
C ASN A 2 5.40 -17.37 6.18
N TRP A 3 5.19 -16.26 6.87
CA TRP A 3 6.21 -15.39 7.46
C TRP A 3 7.26 -16.18 8.27
N ARG A 4 6.82 -17.21 8.99
CA ARG A 4 7.69 -18.05 9.82
C ARG A 4 8.81 -18.73 9.03
N LYS A 5 8.59 -19.05 7.73
CA LYS A 5 9.63 -19.66 6.88
C LYS A 5 10.81 -18.74 6.59
N LEU A 6 10.62 -17.42 6.72
CA LEU A 6 11.65 -16.41 6.51
C LEU A 6 12.33 -15.98 7.82
N SER A 7 11.86 -16.48 8.98
CA SER A 7 12.35 -16.03 10.27
C SER A 7 13.86 -16.28 10.45
N GLY A 8 14.37 -17.41 9.99
CA GLY A 8 15.80 -17.71 10.06
C GLY A 8 16.68 -16.61 9.43
N VAL A 9 16.33 -16.17 8.23
CA VAL A 9 17.08 -15.12 7.52
C VAL A 9 16.83 -13.73 8.12
N LEU A 10 15.57 -13.42 8.44
CA LEU A 10 15.19 -12.09 8.90
C LEU A 10 15.66 -11.79 10.33
N CYS A 11 15.85 -12.82 11.16
CA CYS A 11 16.35 -12.68 12.53
C CYS A 11 17.87 -12.92 12.66
N ASP A 12 18.53 -13.42 11.63
CA ASP A 12 19.96 -13.69 11.68
C ASP A 12 20.74 -12.38 11.94
N LYS A 13 21.52 -12.35 13.03
CA LYS A 13 22.36 -11.19 13.41
C LYS A 13 23.49 -10.92 12.41
N LYS A 14 23.94 -11.93 11.65
CA LYS A 14 24.99 -11.81 10.63
C LYS A 14 24.52 -11.10 9.37
N ILE A 15 23.21 -11.02 9.13
CA ILE A 15 22.65 -10.37 7.95
C ILE A 15 22.41 -8.89 8.25
N SER A 16 22.97 -8.02 7.40
CA SER A 16 22.80 -6.57 7.56
C SER A 16 21.33 -6.15 7.47
N VAL A 17 20.94 -5.14 8.25
CA VAL A 17 19.58 -4.60 8.31
C VAL A 17 19.09 -4.15 6.93
N LYS A 18 19.96 -3.58 6.10
CA LYS A 18 19.64 -3.19 4.70
C LYS A 18 19.23 -4.40 3.84
N LYS A 19 19.94 -5.54 3.95
CA LYS A 19 19.59 -6.78 3.23
C LYS A 19 18.25 -7.34 3.70
N LYS A 20 18.00 -7.32 5.01
CA LYS A 20 16.69 -7.69 5.58
C LYS A 20 15.58 -6.80 5.05
N GLY A 21 15.78 -5.48 4.98
CA GLY A 21 14.84 -4.54 4.40
C GLY A 21 14.55 -4.81 2.92
N ARG A 22 15.57 -5.19 2.14
CA ARG A 22 15.39 -5.61 0.74
C ARG A 22 14.49 -6.85 0.66
N LEU A 23 14.79 -7.89 1.43
CA LEU A 23 13.99 -9.12 1.49
C LEU A 23 12.54 -8.82 1.91
N TYR A 24 12.36 -7.96 2.92
CA TYR A 24 11.04 -7.52 3.32
C TYR A 24 10.27 -6.86 2.16
N LYS A 25 10.88 -5.91 1.46
CA LYS A 25 10.24 -5.19 0.34
C LYS A 25 9.88 -6.10 -0.84
N THR A 26 10.71 -7.10 -1.13
CA THR A 26 10.54 -7.97 -2.31
C THR A 26 9.63 -9.16 -2.07
N VAL A 27 9.56 -9.66 -0.84
CA VAL A 27 8.85 -10.92 -0.55
C VAL A 27 7.69 -10.72 0.42
N VAL A 28 7.93 -10.06 1.55
CA VAL A 28 6.95 -9.98 2.63
C VAL A 28 5.89 -8.93 2.36
N ARG A 29 6.31 -7.71 2.00
CA ARG A 29 5.38 -6.61 1.75
C ARG A 29 4.39 -6.89 0.61
N PRO A 30 4.78 -7.44 -0.55
CA PRO A 30 3.82 -7.82 -1.59
C PRO A 30 2.76 -8.82 -1.11
N ALA A 31 3.16 -9.78 -0.29
CA ALA A 31 2.21 -10.73 0.29
C ALA A 31 1.24 -10.06 1.29
N LEU A 32 1.73 -9.10 2.07
CA LEU A 32 0.89 -8.33 3.01
C LEU A 32 -0.08 -7.38 2.29
N MET A 33 0.33 -6.87 1.13
CA MET A 33 -0.47 -5.94 0.32
C MET A 33 -1.31 -6.64 -0.76
N TYR A 34 -1.33 -7.97 -0.78
CA TYR A 34 -2.05 -8.72 -1.81
C TYR A 34 -3.51 -8.26 -1.93
N SER A 35 -3.94 -7.91 -3.13
CA SER A 35 -5.26 -7.35 -3.46
C SER A 35 -5.60 -5.99 -2.81
N ALA A 36 -4.69 -5.36 -2.08
CA ALA A 36 -4.95 -4.08 -1.41
C ALA A 36 -5.27 -2.93 -2.39
N GLU A 37 -4.87 -3.06 -3.65
CA GLU A 37 -5.15 -2.11 -4.72
C GLU A 37 -6.61 -2.08 -5.16
N THR A 38 -7.34 -3.19 -5.00
CA THR A 38 -8.71 -3.35 -5.48
C THR A 38 -9.77 -3.16 -4.39
N TRP A 39 -9.36 -3.10 -3.13
CA TRP A 39 -10.27 -2.96 -2.00
C TRP A 39 -10.40 -1.53 -1.48
N PRO A 40 -11.58 -1.11 -1.04
CA PRO A 40 -11.78 0.18 -0.38
C PRO A 40 -11.29 0.10 1.08
N ILE A 41 -9.97 -0.04 1.27
CA ILE A 41 -9.35 -0.16 2.59
C ILE A 41 -9.75 1.04 3.47
N THR A 42 -10.30 0.77 4.63
CA THR A 42 -10.66 1.77 5.64
C THR A 42 -9.42 2.27 6.38
N LYS A 43 -9.48 3.45 6.98
CA LYS A 43 -8.39 3.97 7.83
C LYS A 43 -8.04 3.03 8.99
N ALA A 44 -9.03 2.31 9.52
CA ALA A 44 -8.81 1.34 10.59
C ALA A 44 -8.02 0.12 10.11
N GLU A 45 -8.33 -0.39 8.92
CA GLU A 45 -7.59 -1.50 8.30
C GLU A 45 -6.18 -1.08 7.91
N GLU A 46 -6.01 0.10 7.32
CA GLU A 46 -4.71 0.68 7.00
C GLU A 46 -3.84 0.76 8.27
N ARG A 47 -4.39 1.28 9.37
CA ARG A 47 -3.69 1.33 10.66
C ARG A 47 -3.31 -0.06 11.18
N LYS A 48 -4.18 -1.07 11.03
CA LYS A 48 -3.84 -2.46 11.39
C LYS A 48 -2.67 -2.98 10.57
N MET A 49 -2.62 -2.69 9.28
CA MET A 49 -1.51 -3.06 8.40
C MET A 49 -0.22 -2.35 8.82
N GLU A 50 -0.28 -1.06 9.15
CA GLU A 50 0.88 -0.29 9.65
C GLU A 50 1.42 -0.86 10.97
N VAL A 51 0.53 -1.19 11.91
CA VAL A 51 0.92 -1.82 13.18
C VAL A 51 1.57 -3.18 12.93
N THR A 52 1.02 -3.98 12.02
CA THR A 52 1.58 -5.28 11.64
C THR A 52 2.95 -5.13 11.00
N GLU A 53 3.09 -4.19 10.05
CA GLU A 53 4.38 -3.86 9.44
C GLU A 53 5.41 -3.47 10.51
N MET A 54 5.06 -2.54 11.41
CA MET A 54 5.98 -2.09 12.45
C MET A 54 6.39 -3.20 13.42
N ARG A 55 5.50 -4.14 13.73
CA ARG A 55 5.86 -5.33 14.53
C ARG A 55 6.91 -6.17 13.80
N MET A 56 6.76 -6.40 12.51
CA MET A 56 7.71 -7.15 11.69
C MET A 56 9.05 -6.44 11.58
N LEU A 57 9.06 -5.12 11.33
CA LEU A 57 10.28 -4.33 11.21
C LEU A 57 11.06 -4.30 12.54
N ARG A 58 10.38 -4.11 13.68
CA ARG A 58 11.00 -4.17 15.01
C ARG A 58 11.64 -5.52 15.26
N TRP A 59 10.89 -6.58 15.01
CA TRP A 59 11.37 -7.95 15.21
C TRP A 59 12.62 -8.26 14.35
N MET A 60 12.62 -7.85 13.06
CA MET A 60 13.78 -7.99 12.16
C MET A 60 15.01 -7.21 12.66
N SER A 61 14.79 -6.07 13.30
CA SER A 61 15.84 -5.20 13.82
C SER A 61 16.30 -5.59 15.23
N GLY A 62 15.70 -6.60 15.83
CA GLY A 62 16.01 -7.03 17.20
C GLY A 62 15.60 -6.04 18.28
N VAL A 63 14.64 -5.14 17.99
CA VAL A 63 14.13 -4.12 18.92
C VAL A 63 12.70 -4.39 19.33
N THR A 64 12.40 -4.10 20.60
CA THR A 64 11.10 -4.24 21.21
C THR A 64 10.35 -2.91 21.30
N ARG A 65 9.14 -2.92 21.80
CA ARG A 65 8.41 -1.68 22.13
C ARG A 65 8.94 -0.99 23.38
N MET A 66 9.56 -1.77 24.29
CA MET A 66 10.14 -1.27 25.54
C MET A 66 11.37 -0.37 25.29
N ASP A 67 12.08 -0.58 24.18
CA ASP A 67 13.25 0.22 23.79
C ASP A 67 12.88 1.65 23.37
N ARG A 68 11.58 1.97 23.25
CA ARG A 68 11.03 3.31 22.93
C ARG A 68 11.62 3.97 21.69
N ILE A 69 12.16 3.18 20.74
CA ILE A 69 12.73 3.70 19.49
C ILE A 69 11.60 4.16 18.56
N ARG A 70 11.72 5.34 17.98
CA ARG A 70 10.74 5.92 17.05
C ARG A 70 10.60 5.07 15.79
N ASN A 71 9.37 4.99 15.26
CA ASN A 71 9.06 4.21 14.06
C ASN A 71 9.85 4.69 12.83
N GLU A 72 10.03 6.01 12.71
CA GLU A 72 10.76 6.63 11.61
C GLU A 72 12.24 6.17 11.59
N TYR A 73 12.86 6.08 12.75
CA TYR A 73 14.24 5.59 12.86
C TYR A 73 14.35 4.13 12.40
N ILE A 74 13.42 3.27 12.84
CA ILE A 74 13.39 1.86 12.43
C ILE A 74 13.16 1.73 10.92
N ARG A 75 12.21 2.49 10.36
CA ARG A 75 11.96 2.52 8.92
C ARG A 75 13.18 3.00 8.14
N GLY A 76 13.85 4.04 8.60
CA GLY A 76 15.07 4.57 7.99
C GLY A 76 16.22 3.55 8.00
N SER A 77 16.44 2.83 9.12
CA SER A 77 17.50 1.83 9.21
C SER A 77 17.29 0.63 8.27
N VAL A 78 16.05 0.18 8.11
CA VAL A 78 15.65 -0.90 7.16
C VAL A 78 15.45 -0.38 5.73
N LYS A 79 15.42 0.93 5.53
CA LYS A 79 15.10 1.62 4.27
C LYS A 79 13.73 1.20 3.71
N VAL A 80 12.71 1.30 4.54
CA VAL A 80 11.33 0.87 4.25
C VAL A 80 10.37 2.01 4.53
N GLY A 81 9.75 2.56 3.49
CA GLY A 81 8.70 3.59 3.63
C GLY A 81 7.39 3.03 4.21
N PRO A 82 6.47 3.89 4.66
CA PRO A 82 5.19 3.48 5.24
C PRO A 82 4.33 2.65 4.27
N ILE A 83 3.70 1.59 4.79
CA ILE A 83 2.86 0.69 3.97
C ILE A 83 1.65 1.42 3.39
N GLY A 84 1.04 2.37 4.11
CA GLY A 84 -0.09 3.17 3.62
C GLY A 84 0.23 3.89 2.31
N LYS A 85 1.42 4.51 2.20
CA LYS A 85 1.88 5.13 0.94
C LYS A 85 2.01 4.11 -0.19
N LYS A 86 2.47 2.89 0.11
CA LYS A 86 2.61 1.83 -0.91
C LYS A 86 1.28 1.24 -1.34
N ILE A 87 0.31 1.17 -0.45
CA ILE A 87 -1.08 0.81 -0.78
C ILE A 87 -1.69 1.88 -1.70
N GLN A 88 -1.51 3.16 -1.38
CA GLN A 88 -1.95 4.27 -2.23
C GLN A 88 -1.29 4.20 -3.61
N GLU A 89 0.03 3.94 -3.66
CA GLU A 89 0.77 3.75 -4.92
C GLU A 89 0.20 2.60 -5.76
N SER A 90 -0.04 1.42 -5.17
CA SER A 90 -0.62 0.27 -5.86
C SER A 90 -2.01 0.59 -6.39
N ARG A 91 -2.86 1.25 -5.59
CA ARG A 91 -4.20 1.67 -6.00
C ARG A 91 -4.16 2.66 -7.16
N MET A 92 -3.25 3.64 -7.13
CA MET A 92 -3.08 4.60 -8.24
C MET A 92 -2.54 3.94 -9.51
N ARG A 93 -1.67 2.93 -9.39
CA ARG A 93 -1.23 2.12 -10.55
C ARG A 93 -2.38 1.36 -11.16
N TRP A 94 -3.21 0.71 -10.33
CA TRP A 94 -4.40 -0.02 -10.77
C TRP A 94 -5.42 0.91 -11.41
N PHE A 95 -5.70 2.06 -10.78
CA PHE A 95 -6.56 3.09 -11.34
C PHE A 95 -6.08 3.53 -12.74
N GLY A 96 -4.80 3.88 -12.89
CA GLY A 96 -4.25 4.24 -14.19
C GLY A 96 -4.32 3.11 -15.22
N HIS A 97 -4.25 1.85 -14.79
CA HIS A 97 -4.49 0.70 -15.67
C HIS A 97 -5.94 0.66 -16.16
N LEU A 98 -6.91 0.84 -15.27
CA LEU A 98 -8.33 0.87 -15.62
C LEU A 98 -8.67 2.01 -16.59
N GLU A 99 -8.17 3.23 -16.33
CA GLU A 99 -8.45 4.40 -17.18
C GLU A 99 -8.01 4.19 -18.64
N ARG A 100 -6.91 3.48 -18.87
CA ARG A 100 -6.36 3.21 -20.21
C ARG A 100 -6.95 1.99 -20.92
N ARG A 101 -7.86 1.25 -20.29
CA ARG A 101 -8.55 0.12 -20.90
C ARG A 101 -9.76 0.60 -21.71
N ASP A 102 -10.19 -0.23 -22.64
CA ASP A 102 -11.41 0.00 -23.43
C ASP A 102 -12.66 -0.03 -22.55
N GLU A 103 -13.76 0.53 -23.03
CA GLU A 103 -14.99 0.68 -22.27
C GLU A 103 -15.68 -0.65 -21.94
N ASP A 104 -15.47 -1.68 -22.76
CA ASP A 104 -15.98 -3.04 -22.59
C ASP A 104 -15.14 -3.87 -21.61
N TYR A 105 -13.99 -3.33 -21.14
CA TYR A 105 -13.19 -4.03 -20.14
C TYR A 105 -13.96 -4.20 -18.82
N ILE A 106 -14.07 -5.45 -18.35
CA ILE A 106 -14.88 -5.81 -17.18
C ILE A 106 -14.57 -4.98 -15.94
N GLY A 107 -13.31 -4.61 -15.73
CA GLY A 107 -12.89 -3.75 -14.59
C GLY A 107 -13.53 -2.36 -14.64
N LYS A 108 -13.65 -1.76 -15.85
CA LYS A 108 -14.36 -0.48 -16.04
C LYS A 108 -15.85 -0.63 -15.85
N GLN A 109 -16.43 -1.71 -16.33
CA GLN A 109 -17.85 -1.99 -16.13
C GLN A 109 -18.19 -2.13 -14.65
N ILE A 110 -17.34 -2.84 -13.88
CA ILE A 110 -17.51 -2.98 -12.42
C ILE A 110 -17.35 -1.61 -11.71
N GLU A 111 -16.38 -0.77 -12.12
CA GLU A 111 -16.20 0.57 -11.54
C GLU A 111 -17.44 1.45 -11.77
N LYS A 112 -18.08 1.33 -12.94
CA LYS A 112 -19.29 2.08 -13.32
C LYS A 112 -20.58 1.48 -12.73
N LEU A 113 -20.53 0.24 -12.25
CA LEU A 113 -21.71 -0.47 -11.77
C LEU A 113 -22.37 0.27 -10.60
N GLU A 114 -23.61 0.64 -10.81
CA GLU A 114 -24.48 1.14 -9.75
C GLU A 114 -25.20 -0.02 -9.09
N ILE A 115 -24.85 -0.32 -7.84
CA ILE A 115 -25.53 -1.35 -7.06
C ILE A 115 -26.90 -0.84 -6.69
N ARG A 116 -27.93 -1.36 -7.34
CA ARG A 116 -29.33 -1.10 -7.02
C ARG A 116 -29.70 -1.81 -5.71
N GLY A 117 -30.50 -1.16 -4.87
CA GLY A 117 -31.02 -1.73 -3.63
C GLY A 117 -31.23 -0.69 -2.54
N ARG A 118 -32.03 -1.07 -1.52
CA ARG A 118 -32.30 -0.19 -0.38
C ARG A 118 -31.07 -0.11 0.49
N ARG A 119 -30.55 1.09 0.69
CA ARG A 119 -29.41 1.32 1.60
C ARG A 119 -29.83 0.99 3.03
N LYS A 120 -29.00 0.21 3.72
CA LYS A 120 -29.18 -0.05 5.15
C LYS A 120 -29.03 1.25 5.93
N ARG A 121 -29.72 1.34 7.09
CA ARG A 121 -29.57 2.48 8.03
C ARG A 121 -28.11 2.59 8.50
N GLY A 122 -27.59 3.80 8.52
CA GLY A 122 -26.23 4.10 8.98
C GLY A 122 -25.36 4.75 7.90
N ARG A 123 -24.08 4.99 8.24
CA ARG A 123 -23.12 5.61 7.32
C ARG A 123 -22.84 4.66 6.13
N PRO A 124 -22.96 5.13 4.89
CA PRO A 124 -22.65 4.31 3.71
C PRO A 124 -21.21 3.81 3.77
N LYS A 125 -20.99 2.53 3.41
CA LYS A 125 -19.63 1.99 3.26
C LYS A 125 -18.94 2.72 2.10
N LYS A 126 -17.70 3.14 2.30
CA LYS A 126 -16.87 3.70 1.24
C LYS A 126 -16.67 2.66 0.13
N ARG A 127 -16.80 3.11 -1.11
CA ARG A 127 -16.49 2.31 -2.30
C ARG A 127 -15.04 2.55 -2.70
N TRP A 128 -14.49 1.68 -3.52
CA TRP A 128 -13.14 1.82 -4.08
C TRP A 128 -12.96 3.17 -4.82
N LYS A 129 -13.95 3.55 -5.63
CA LYS A 129 -13.99 4.84 -6.34
C LYS A 129 -13.89 6.05 -5.41
N ASP A 130 -14.56 6.00 -4.25
CA ASP A 130 -14.49 7.08 -3.26
C ASP A 130 -13.06 7.22 -2.72
N LYS A 131 -12.38 6.07 -2.50
CA LYS A 131 -11.00 6.07 -2.03
C LYS A 131 -10.02 6.57 -3.09
N VAL A 132 -10.21 6.20 -4.36
CA VAL A 132 -9.45 6.75 -5.50
C VAL A 132 -9.62 8.26 -5.58
N ASN A 133 -10.85 8.76 -5.48
CA ASN A 133 -11.12 10.20 -5.52
C ASN A 133 -10.50 10.95 -4.33
N GLU A 134 -10.46 10.34 -3.14
CA GLU A 134 -9.73 10.88 -1.99
C GLU A 134 -8.23 10.99 -2.27
N ASP A 135 -7.62 9.94 -2.81
CA ASP A 135 -6.20 9.89 -3.13
C ASP A 135 -5.82 10.91 -4.22
N LEU A 136 -6.63 11.02 -5.28
CA LEU A 136 -6.44 12.02 -6.34
C LEU A 136 -6.47 13.44 -5.76
N ARG A 137 -7.44 13.72 -4.88
CA ARG A 137 -7.61 15.02 -4.24
C ARG A 137 -6.46 15.36 -3.30
N GLU A 138 -6.03 14.39 -2.49
CA GLU A 138 -4.87 14.53 -1.59
C GLU A 138 -3.59 14.87 -2.34
N LYS A 139 -3.39 14.27 -3.54
CA LYS A 139 -2.21 14.49 -4.38
C LYS A 139 -2.35 15.69 -5.34
N GLY A 140 -3.53 16.28 -5.47
CA GLY A 140 -3.80 17.32 -6.46
C GLY A 140 -3.74 16.81 -7.91
N TRP A 141 -4.01 15.52 -8.14
CA TRP A 141 -3.95 14.90 -9.46
C TRP A 141 -5.32 14.89 -10.14
N ARG A 142 -5.32 15.03 -11.47
CA ARG A 142 -6.54 14.97 -12.27
C ARG A 142 -6.71 13.57 -12.87
N ARG A 143 -7.95 13.10 -12.94
CA ARG A 143 -8.29 11.78 -13.50
C ARG A 143 -7.73 11.58 -14.92
N GLY A 144 -7.86 12.58 -15.78
CA GLY A 144 -7.38 12.54 -17.17
C GLY A 144 -5.87 12.35 -17.31
N GLU A 145 -5.07 12.72 -16.32
CA GLU A 145 -3.61 12.52 -16.34
C GLU A 145 -3.21 11.04 -16.34
N ALA A 146 -4.12 10.17 -15.88
CA ALA A 146 -3.91 8.73 -15.87
C ALA A 146 -3.89 8.10 -17.28
N LEU A 147 -4.40 8.81 -18.29
CA LEU A 147 -4.37 8.37 -19.70
C LEU A 147 -2.94 8.37 -20.25
N ASP A 148 -2.13 9.37 -19.89
CA ASP A 148 -0.69 9.35 -20.22
C ASP A 148 0.06 8.44 -19.25
N ARG A 149 0.44 7.25 -19.73
CA ARG A 149 1.16 6.25 -18.95
C ARG A 149 2.51 6.75 -18.44
N GLY A 150 3.21 7.56 -19.21
CA GLY A 150 4.54 8.08 -18.87
C GLY A 150 4.46 9.11 -17.75
N LEU A 151 3.59 10.09 -17.91
CA LEU A 151 3.31 11.10 -16.89
C LEU A 151 2.82 10.47 -15.60
N TRP A 152 1.85 9.54 -15.70
CA TRP A 152 1.27 8.87 -14.55
C TRP A 152 2.28 8.08 -13.72
N ARG A 153 3.18 7.34 -14.38
CA ARG A 153 4.26 6.58 -13.70
C ARG A 153 5.23 7.52 -12.98
N ARG A 154 5.60 8.66 -13.57
CA ARG A 154 6.46 9.66 -12.92
C ARG A 154 5.80 10.21 -11.68
N ARG A 155 4.56 10.70 -11.76
CA ARG A 155 3.82 11.24 -10.61
C ARG A 155 3.70 10.24 -9.47
N ILE A 156 3.38 8.98 -9.75
CA ILE A 156 3.30 7.93 -8.73
C ILE A 156 4.66 7.71 -8.06
N LYS A 157 5.75 7.67 -8.83
CA LYS A 157 7.10 7.46 -8.31
C LYS A 157 7.53 8.62 -7.41
N ASP A 158 7.36 9.85 -7.86
CA ASP A 158 7.79 11.05 -7.15
C ASP A 158 6.97 11.28 -5.86
N GLY A 159 5.68 10.97 -5.89
CA GLY A 159 4.79 11.10 -4.75
C GLY A 159 4.96 10.05 -3.65
N ASN A 160 5.70 8.96 -3.90
CA ASN A 160 5.78 7.80 -3.00
C ASN A 160 7.18 7.19 -2.88
N ALA A 161 8.24 7.96 -3.13
CA ALA A 161 9.61 7.48 -3.01
C ALA A 161 9.89 6.92 -1.61
N ASP A 162 10.51 5.73 -1.56
CA ASP A 162 11.06 5.20 -0.29
C ASP A 162 12.23 6.08 0.16
N PRO A 163 12.48 6.23 1.46
CA PRO A 163 13.65 6.94 1.96
C PRO A 163 14.92 6.28 1.41
N ILE A 164 15.84 7.11 0.95
CA ILE A 164 17.11 6.73 0.33
C ILE A 164 18.06 6.10 1.36
#